data_6bf17cf80b426e8ac81efb85a8bbf678
#
_entry.id   6bf17cf80b426e8ac81efb85a8bbf678
#
_cell.length_a   1.000
_cell.length_b   1.000
_cell.length_c   1.000
_cell.angle_alpha   90.00
_cell.angle_beta   90.00
_cell.angle_gamma   90.00
#
_symmetry.space_group_name_H-M   'P 1'
#
loop_
_entity.id
_entity.type
_entity.pdbx_description
1 polymer ?
#
loop_
_entity_poly.entity_id
_entity_poly.type
_entity_poly.pdbx_seq_one_letter_code
_entity_poly.pdbx_strand_id
1 'polypeptide(L)'
;MTGEDVAARVHAYAWTDRKPGLERTRALLAALGNPEKALKFVHITGSNGKGSTAAMLASVLAAAGYRTGLFTSPHLYRFNERFQVNGAPIPDAALDRLAERVLAAADTLPEHPTEFELMTAIGFLWFAEAGCDLVVVEVGLGGRLDSTNVIPAPEAAVITNIGLEHTAILGSTLAAIAAEKSGILKPGCRAVLYGQSREVGEVVARVCAEKEIPLTVTDASQLTLLSSGLDGQRFTYRGSAPLLLPLLGDYQLRNAMTVLDTVDALRAQGRNISADAVARGLAAARWPGRLELVRRRPDLIIDGGHNPQCAQALAASLRGLYGEKKLIFLIGVLADKDWQSMVGEVLPLAKAIVTVRPESERAKDENELAAWVRAQGVPAEAHASIGGALDAALALAGPEDAVCAWGSLYSVGELRHCLGLC
;
A
#
# COMPACT_ATOMS: atom_id res chain seq x y z
N MET A 1 -12.37 4.41 24.13
CA MET A 1 -11.10 3.67 23.90
C MET A 1 -10.33 4.31 22.75
N THR A 2 -9.02 4.18 22.72
CA THR A 2 -8.19 4.64 21.59
C THR A 2 -8.23 3.64 20.44
N GLY A 3 -7.75 4.03 19.25
CA GLY A 3 -7.60 3.10 18.13
C GLY A 3 -6.69 1.91 18.46
N GLU A 4 -5.69 2.11 19.34
CA GLU A 4 -4.81 1.04 19.81
C GLU A 4 -5.51 0.03 20.73
N ASP A 5 -6.43 0.47 21.58
CA ASP A 5 -7.25 -0.44 22.39
C ASP A 5 -8.14 -1.32 21.51
N VAL A 6 -8.69 -0.74 20.43
CA VAL A 6 -9.47 -1.49 19.44
C VAL A 6 -8.57 -2.46 18.68
N ALA A 7 -7.38 -2.02 18.24
CA ALA A 7 -6.41 -2.87 17.58
C ALA A 7 -6.06 -4.09 18.43
N ALA A 8 -5.74 -3.90 19.71
CA ALA A 8 -5.41 -5.00 20.62
C ALA A 8 -6.57 -6.02 20.76
N ARG A 9 -7.82 -5.53 20.84
CA ARG A 9 -9.01 -6.41 20.88
C ARG A 9 -9.19 -7.21 19.59
N VAL A 10 -8.97 -6.58 18.44
CA VAL A 10 -9.10 -7.24 17.12
C VAL A 10 -7.92 -8.18 16.88
N HIS A 11 -6.70 -7.81 17.30
CA HIS A 11 -5.51 -8.68 17.21
C HIS A 11 -5.61 -9.95 18.05
N ALA A 12 -6.40 -9.96 19.14
CA ALA A 12 -6.67 -11.17 19.90
C ALA A 12 -7.32 -12.28 19.07
N TYR A 13 -7.89 -11.95 17.92
CA TYR A 13 -8.46 -12.88 16.93
C TYR A 13 -7.51 -13.16 15.76
N ALA A 14 -6.21 -13.07 16.00
CA ALA A 14 -5.18 -13.33 14.99
C ALA A 14 -5.40 -14.67 14.25
N TRP A 15 -4.93 -14.73 13.01
CA TRP A 15 -5.04 -15.92 12.17
C TRP A 15 -4.23 -17.07 12.78
N THR A 16 -4.93 -18.06 13.33
CA THR A 16 -4.33 -19.33 13.74
C THR A 16 -5.03 -20.46 12.98
N ASP A 17 -4.29 -21.17 12.11
CA ASP A 17 -4.68 -22.43 11.43
C ASP A 17 -6.05 -22.49 10.71
N ARG A 18 -6.69 -21.34 10.45
CA ARG A 18 -7.98 -21.30 9.79
C ARG A 18 -7.84 -21.33 8.27
N LYS A 19 -8.66 -22.14 7.61
CA LYS A 19 -8.69 -22.20 6.14
C LYS A 19 -9.19 -20.88 5.56
N PRO A 20 -8.53 -20.34 4.50
CA PRO A 20 -9.06 -19.20 3.75
C PRO A 20 -10.47 -19.51 3.21
N GLY A 21 -11.36 -18.51 3.28
CA GLY A 21 -12.74 -18.64 2.79
C GLY A 21 -13.50 -17.34 3.00
N LEU A 22 -14.62 -17.18 2.34
CA LEU A 22 -15.48 -15.98 2.41
C LEU A 22 -16.70 -16.16 3.31
N GLU A 23 -16.94 -17.38 3.77
CA GLU A 23 -18.18 -17.79 4.46
C GLU A 23 -18.31 -17.06 5.80
N ARG A 24 -17.23 -16.99 6.61
CA ARG A 24 -17.21 -16.29 7.90
C ARG A 24 -17.48 -14.80 7.73
N THR A 25 -16.81 -14.17 6.75
CA THR A 25 -17.01 -12.74 6.46
C THR A 25 -18.45 -12.48 6.02
N ARG A 26 -19.02 -13.34 5.18
CA ARG A 26 -20.44 -13.24 4.76
C ARG A 26 -21.40 -13.41 5.93
N ALA A 27 -21.16 -14.39 6.80
CA ALA A 27 -21.98 -14.60 7.98
C ALA A 27 -21.93 -13.38 8.92
N LEU A 28 -20.73 -12.83 9.15
CA LEU A 28 -20.53 -11.62 9.96
C LEU A 28 -21.29 -10.42 9.37
N LEU A 29 -21.11 -10.16 8.08
CA LEU A 29 -21.79 -9.06 7.39
C LEU A 29 -23.31 -9.24 7.38
N ALA A 30 -23.80 -10.47 7.24
CA ALA A 30 -25.23 -10.77 7.33
C ALA A 30 -25.80 -10.46 8.72
N ALA A 31 -25.08 -10.80 9.80
CA ALA A 31 -25.44 -10.45 11.17
C ALA A 31 -25.43 -8.93 11.41
N LEU A 32 -24.64 -8.18 10.63
CA LEU A 32 -24.55 -6.73 10.67
C LEU A 32 -25.50 -6.01 9.69
N GLY A 33 -26.34 -6.73 8.95
CA GLY A 33 -27.31 -6.17 8.01
C GLY A 33 -26.78 -5.95 6.59
N ASN A 34 -25.66 -6.58 6.22
CA ASN A 34 -25.01 -6.52 4.89
C ASN A 34 -24.68 -5.07 4.45
N PRO A 35 -23.91 -4.30 5.20
CA PRO A 35 -23.61 -2.89 4.89
C PRO A 35 -22.92 -2.74 3.53
N GLU A 36 -22.17 -3.75 3.07
CA GLU A 36 -21.46 -3.76 1.79
C GLU A 36 -22.39 -3.67 0.58
N LYS A 37 -23.65 -4.11 0.72
CA LYS A 37 -24.62 -4.09 -0.39
C LYS A 37 -25.12 -2.69 -0.76
N ALA A 38 -25.02 -1.75 0.17
CA ALA A 38 -25.40 -0.35 -0.04
C ALA A 38 -24.29 0.49 -0.68
N LEU A 39 -23.05 -0.05 -0.76
CA LEU A 39 -21.87 0.66 -1.21
C LEU A 39 -21.51 0.34 -2.66
N LYS A 40 -20.76 1.26 -3.28
CA LYS A 40 -20.11 1.06 -4.58
C LYS A 40 -18.61 1.02 -4.38
N PHE A 41 -17.92 0.17 -5.13
CA PHE A 41 -16.52 -0.14 -4.86
C PHE A 41 -15.61 0.04 -6.07
N VAL A 42 -14.36 0.44 -5.80
CA VAL A 42 -13.20 0.13 -6.61
C VAL A 42 -12.33 -0.83 -5.82
N HIS A 43 -12.07 -2.02 -6.36
CA HIS A 43 -11.35 -3.08 -5.66
C HIS A 43 -9.94 -3.23 -6.23
N ILE A 44 -8.92 -3.11 -5.38
CA ILE A 44 -7.51 -3.04 -5.81
C ILE A 44 -6.71 -4.18 -5.20
N THR A 45 -6.10 -5.00 -6.04
CA THR A 45 -5.13 -6.04 -5.66
C THR A 45 -3.80 -5.86 -6.38
N GLY A 46 -2.79 -6.60 -5.98
CA GLY A 46 -1.45 -6.62 -6.54
C GLY A 46 -0.42 -7.04 -5.51
N SER A 47 0.82 -7.23 -5.90
CA SER A 47 1.93 -7.43 -4.97
C SER A 47 2.41 -6.07 -4.45
N ASN A 48 2.82 -5.18 -5.32
CA ASN A 48 3.30 -3.85 -4.97
C ASN A 48 2.39 -2.75 -5.57
N GLY A 49 2.35 -1.59 -4.94
CA GLY A 49 1.63 -0.42 -5.45
C GLY A 49 0.15 -0.31 -5.08
N LYS A 50 -0.44 -1.31 -4.41
CA LYS A 50 -1.86 -1.30 -4.01
C LYS A 50 -2.25 -0.03 -3.25
N GLY A 51 -1.65 0.21 -2.09
CA GLY A 51 -1.97 1.36 -1.23
C GLY A 51 -1.70 2.70 -1.90
N SER A 52 -0.57 2.85 -2.65
CA SER A 52 -0.28 4.07 -3.42
C SER A 52 -1.35 4.35 -4.49
N THR A 53 -1.75 3.32 -5.24
CA THR A 53 -2.81 3.42 -6.25
C THR A 53 -4.15 3.77 -5.60
N ALA A 54 -4.48 3.11 -4.46
CA ALA A 54 -5.71 3.37 -3.71
C ALA A 54 -5.77 4.80 -3.17
N ALA A 55 -4.68 5.30 -2.58
CA ALA A 55 -4.60 6.66 -2.04
C ALA A 55 -4.71 7.74 -3.13
N MET A 56 -3.99 7.57 -4.25
CA MET A 56 -4.10 8.48 -5.39
C MET A 56 -5.52 8.49 -5.97
N LEU A 57 -6.13 7.33 -6.15
CA LEU A 57 -7.49 7.24 -6.67
C LEU A 57 -8.50 7.86 -5.71
N ALA A 58 -8.41 7.57 -4.41
CA ALA A 58 -9.28 8.16 -3.41
C ALA A 58 -9.17 9.70 -3.38
N SER A 59 -7.95 10.24 -3.52
CA SER A 59 -7.72 11.68 -3.64
C SER A 59 -8.38 12.28 -4.89
N VAL A 60 -8.29 11.60 -6.04
CA VAL A 60 -8.95 12.04 -7.29
C VAL A 60 -10.47 12.02 -7.16
N LEU A 61 -11.04 10.96 -6.57
CA LEU A 61 -12.49 10.83 -6.37
C LEU A 61 -13.02 11.89 -5.40
N ALA A 62 -12.31 12.16 -4.30
CA ALA A 62 -12.65 13.23 -3.37
C ALA A 62 -12.58 14.61 -4.05
N ALA A 63 -11.54 14.87 -4.89
CA ALA A 63 -11.43 16.10 -5.67
C ALA A 63 -12.54 16.25 -6.74
N ALA A 64 -13.14 15.14 -7.18
CA ALA A 64 -14.29 15.09 -8.06
C ALA A 64 -15.63 15.33 -7.34
N GLY A 65 -15.61 15.47 -6.00
CA GLY A 65 -16.79 15.76 -5.19
C GLY A 65 -17.49 14.53 -4.62
N TYR A 66 -16.96 13.32 -4.82
CA TYR A 66 -17.49 12.09 -4.21
C TYR A 66 -17.10 12.00 -2.74
N ARG A 67 -18.03 11.56 -1.89
CA ARG A 67 -17.72 11.13 -0.54
C ARG A 67 -17.04 9.77 -0.61
N THR A 68 -15.71 9.77 -0.54
CA THR A 68 -14.88 8.64 -0.88
C THR A 68 -14.36 7.94 0.36
N GLY A 69 -14.72 6.66 0.52
CA GLY A 69 -14.09 5.76 1.49
C GLY A 69 -12.76 5.22 0.96
N LEU A 70 -11.80 5.03 1.85
CA LEU A 70 -10.52 4.38 1.56
C LEU A 70 -10.25 3.33 2.64
N PHE A 71 -10.14 2.07 2.22
CA PHE A 71 -9.73 0.94 3.07
C PHE A 71 -8.35 0.45 2.64
N THR A 72 -7.37 0.48 3.55
CA THR A 72 -5.98 0.07 3.28
C THR A 72 -5.37 -0.77 4.39
N SER A 73 -4.36 -1.57 4.07
CA SER A 73 -3.62 -2.39 5.02
C SER A 73 -2.16 -2.65 4.60
N PRO A 74 -1.22 -2.76 5.57
CA PRO A 74 -1.39 -2.40 6.98
C PRO A 74 -1.43 -0.88 7.20
N HIS A 75 -1.67 -0.43 8.43
CA HIS A 75 -1.42 0.96 8.83
C HIS A 75 0.07 1.22 9.07
N LEU A 76 0.49 2.47 9.08
CA LEU A 76 1.86 2.84 9.43
C LEU A 76 2.03 2.99 10.94
N TYR A 77 1.19 3.77 11.58
CA TYR A 77 1.28 4.09 13.00
C TYR A 77 -0.04 3.86 13.74
N ARG A 78 -1.15 4.46 13.28
CA ARG A 78 -2.44 4.37 13.95
C ARG A 78 -3.38 3.40 13.24
N PHE A 79 -4.03 2.54 13.99
CA PHE A 79 -5.01 1.58 13.46
C PHE A 79 -6.13 2.26 12.64
N ASN A 80 -6.51 3.48 13.01
CA ASN A 80 -7.50 4.33 12.34
C ASN A 80 -7.16 4.62 10.87
N GLU A 81 -5.87 4.64 10.49
CA GLU A 81 -5.42 4.91 9.13
C GLU A 81 -5.98 3.94 8.09
N ARG A 82 -6.41 2.76 8.55
CA ARG A 82 -7.00 1.72 7.69
C ARG A 82 -8.35 2.13 7.10
N PHE A 83 -9.05 3.09 7.75
CA PHE A 83 -10.42 3.46 7.44
C PHE A 83 -10.51 4.99 7.30
N GLN A 84 -10.49 5.50 6.07
CA GLN A 84 -10.53 6.94 5.83
C GLN A 84 -11.77 7.33 5.02
N VAL A 85 -12.28 8.52 5.27
CA VAL A 85 -13.31 9.17 4.42
C VAL A 85 -12.79 10.54 4.01
N ASN A 86 -12.67 10.78 2.69
CA ASN A 86 -12.08 11.99 2.12
C ASN A 86 -10.71 12.36 2.73
N GLY A 87 -9.86 11.35 2.96
CA GLY A 87 -8.51 11.51 3.52
C GLY A 87 -8.44 11.67 5.04
N ALA A 88 -9.57 11.74 5.74
CA ALA A 88 -9.62 11.79 7.19
C ALA A 88 -9.80 10.38 7.78
N PRO A 89 -8.92 9.93 8.69
CA PRO A 89 -9.09 8.66 9.39
C PRO A 89 -10.37 8.64 10.24
N ILE A 90 -10.91 7.44 10.47
CA ILE A 90 -12.05 7.23 11.37
C ILE A 90 -11.74 7.80 12.77
N PRO A 91 -12.63 8.59 13.38
CA PRO A 91 -12.46 9.04 14.76
C PRO A 91 -12.47 7.88 15.77
N ASP A 92 -11.66 7.98 16.84
CA ASP A 92 -11.55 6.93 17.87
C ASP A 92 -12.91 6.49 18.44
N ALA A 93 -13.79 7.44 18.75
CA ALA A 93 -15.12 7.14 19.27
C ALA A 93 -16.01 6.36 18.29
N ALA A 94 -15.89 6.63 16.98
CA ALA A 94 -16.62 5.89 15.96
C ALA A 94 -16.04 4.49 15.79
N LEU A 95 -14.70 4.38 15.77
CA LEU A 95 -14.00 3.11 15.65
C LEU A 95 -14.33 2.19 16.84
N ASP A 96 -14.30 2.70 18.07
CA ASP A 96 -14.62 1.95 19.27
C ASP A 96 -16.07 1.42 19.22
N ARG A 97 -17.04 2.29 18.96
CA ARG A 97 -18.45 1.91 18.84
C ARG A 97 -18.69 0.83 17.78
N LEU A 98 -18.05 0.97 16.61
CA LEU A 98 -18.20 0.00 15.51
C LEU A 98 -17.51 -1.32 15.84
N ALA A 99 -16.34 -1.28 16.47
CA ALA A 99 -15.64 -2.47 16.91
C ALA A 99 -16.48 -3.26 17.94
N GLU A 100 -17.08 -2.59 18.92
CA GLU A 100 -17.99 -3.24 19.87
C GLU A 100 -19.17 -3.94 19.17
N ARG A 101 -19.79 -3.25 18.20
CA ARG A 101 -20.89 -3.81 17.44
C ARG A 101 -20.46 -5.03 16.60
N VAL A 102 -19.29 -4.97 15.96
CA VAL A 102 -18.75 -6.07 15.14
C VAL A 102 -18.38 -7.27 16.02
N LEU A 103 -17.70 -7.03 17.16
CA LEU A 103 -17.30 -8.10 18.08
C LEU A 103 -18.54 -8.79 18.68
N ALA A 104 -19.53 -8.02 19.11
CA ALA A 104 -20.80 -8.58 19.61
C ALA A 104 -21.51 -9.45 18.56
N ALA A 105 -21.50 -9.07 17.27
CA ALA A 105 -22.02 -9.88 16.19
C ALA A 105 -21.16 -11.14 15.97
N ALA A 106 -19.84 -11.02 16.01
CA ALA A 106 -18.91 -12.13 15.83
C ALA A 106 -19.09 -13.22 16.90
N ASP A 107 -19.35 -12.83 18.16
CA ASP A 107 -19.58 -13.75 19.29
C ASP A 107 -20.85 -14.61 19.12
N THR A 108 -21.80 -14.20 18.26
CA THR A 108 -23.00 -14.99 17.95
C THR A 108 -22.78 -16.04 16.86
N LEU A 109 -21.64 -16.02 16.18
CA LEU A 109 -21.37 -16.90 15.06
C LEU A 109 -20.80 -18.24 15.50
N PRO A 110 -21.16 -19.35 14.85
CA PRO A 110 -20.65 -20.68 15.17
C PRO A 110 -19.14 -20.83 14.90
N GLU A 111 -18.62 -20.07 13.94
CA GLU A 111 -17.20 -19.98 13.62
C GLU A 111 -16.76 -18.53 13.70
N HIS A 112 -15.85 -18.25 14.67
CA HIS A 112 -15.42 -16.89 14.94
C HIS A 112 -14.57 -16.33 13.77
N PRO A 113 -14.85 -15.10 13.30
CA PRO A 113 -14.07 -14.43 12.26
C PRO A 113 -12.61 -14.18 12.67
N THR A 114 -11.73 -14.07 11.67
CA THR A 114 -10.34 -13.67 11.86
C THR A 114 -10.22 -12.15 12.02
N GLU A 115 -9.06 -11.69 12.51
CA GLU A 115 -8.72 -10.28 12.63
C GLU A 115 -9.06 -9.46 11.37
N PHE A 116 -8.62 -9.92 10.19
CA PHE A 116 -8.84 -9.18 8.95
C PHE A 116 -10.30 -9.19 8.49
N GLU A 117 -11.05 -10.25 8.81
CA GLU A 117 -12.50 -10.33 8.58
C GLU A 117 -13.26 -9.34 9.47
N LEU A 118 -12.85 -9.19 10.74
CA LEU A 118 -13.39 -8.17 11.65
C LEU A 118 -13.11 -6.75 11.15
N MET A 119 -11.85 -6.48 10.74
CA MET A 119 -11.47 -5.19 10.17
C MET A 119 -12.26 -4.85 8.92
N THR A 120 -12.48 -5.82 8.03
CA THR A 120 -13.30 -5.65 6.82
C THR A 120 -14.72 -5.22 7.17
N ALA A 121 -15.32 -5.87 8.17
CA ALA A 121 -16.68 -5.55 8.62
C ALA A 121 -16.76 -4.15 9.27
N ILE A 122 -15.78 -3.77 10.11
CA ILE A 122 -15.69 -2.42 10.69
C ILE A 122 -15.64 -1.37 9.58
N GLY A 123 -14.78 -1.57 8.57
CA GLY A 123 -14.63 -0.65 7.45
C GLY A 123 -15.93 -0.48 6.65
N PHE A 124 -16.60 -1.57 6.31
CA PHE A 124 -17.84 -1.50 5.52
C PHE A 124 -18.98 -0.86 6.31
N LEU A 125 -19.09 -1.13 7.61
CA LEU A 125 -20.04 -0.42 8.47
C LEU A 125 -19.75 1.08 8.51
N TRP A 126 -18.50 1.46 8.72
CA TRP A 126 -18.08 2.87 8.75
C TRP A 126 -18.42 3.60 7.44
N PHE A 127 -18.08 3.02 6.30
CA PHE A 127 -18.34 3.65 5.01
C PHE A 127 -19.83 3.76 4.69
N ALA A 128 -20.64 2.78 5.11
CA ALA A 128 -22.08 2.83 4.95
C ALA A 128 -22.70 3.92 5.86
N GLU A 129 -22.32 3.97 7.14
CA GLU A 129 -22.80 5.01 8.08
C GLU A 129 -22.32 6.41 7.66
N ALA A 130 -21.12 6.52 7.12
CA ALA A 130 -20.60 7.78 6.59
C ALA A 130 -21.27 8.19 5.28
N GLY A 131 -22.08 7.36 4.64
CA GLY A 131 -22.76 7.66 3.37
C GLY A 131 -21.77 7.84 2.21
N CYS A 132 -20.77 6.95 2.09
CA CYS A 132 -19.79 7.02 1.02
C CYS A 132 -20.43 6.69 -0.35
N ASP A 133 -20.16 7.54 -1.36
CA ASP A 133 -20.60 7.33 -2.75
C ASP A 133 -19.80 6.25 -3.46
N LEU A 134 -18.49 6.17 -3.14
CA LEU A 134 -17.53 5.21 -3.64
C LEU A 134 -16.55 4.81 -2.52
N VAL A 135 -16.19 3.54 -2.48
CA VAL A 135 -15.18 3.03 -1.55
C VAL A 135 -14.05 2.38 -2.34
N VAL A 136 -12.84 2.89 -2.16
CA VAL A 136 -11.62 2.30 -2.70
C VAL A 136 -11.10 1.30 -1.68
N VAL A 137 -11.06 0.01 -2.05
CA VAL A 137 -10.71 -1.10 -1.15
C VAL A 137 -9.45 -1.78 -1.62
N GLU A 138 -8.43 -1.75 -0.79
CA GLU A 138 -7.21 -2.54 -0.94
C GLU A 138 -7.43 -3.96 -0.42
N VAL A 139 -7.09 -4.96 -1.22
CA VAL A 139 -7.03 -6.37 -0.85
C VAL A 139 -5.89 -6.61 0.15
N GLY A 140 -6.15 -7.32 1.23
CA GLY A 140 -5.12 -7.68 2.20
C GLY A 140 -4.13 -8.71 1.64
N LEU A 141 -4.64 -9.84 1.13
CA LEU A 141 -3.80 -10.92 0.61
C LEU A 141 -4.48 -11.65 -0.57
N GLY A 142 -3.74 -11.80 -1.68
CA GLY A 142 -4.23 -12.51 -2.86
C GLY A 142 -5.36 -11.77 -3.56
N GLY A 143 -6.57 -12.26 -3.48
CA GLY A 143 -7.77 -11.65 -4.08
C GLY A 143 -8.98 -12.55 -3.98
N ARG A 144 -8.93 -13.74 -4.54
CA ARG A 144 -10.06 -14.67 -4.66
C ARG A 144 -10.73 -14.99 -3.32
N LEU A 145 -9.95 -15.26 -2.29
CA LEU A 145 -10.41 -15.63 -0.94
C LEU A 145 -10.13 -14.55 0.11
N ASP A 146 -9.75 -13.35 -0.32
CA ASP A 146 -9.60 -12.22 0.59
C ASP A 146 -10.96 -11.77 1.13
N SER A 147 -11.04 -11.45 2.43
CA SER A 147 -12.30 -11.05 3.07
C SER A 147 -12.96 -9.84 2.40
N THR A 148 -12.17 -8.95 1.78
CA THR A 148 -12.72 -7.82 1.03
C THR A 148 -13.49 -8.25 -0.22
N ASN A 149 -13.26 -9.48 -0.73
CA ASN A 149 -13.90 -9.98 -1.95
C ASN A 149 -15.36 -10.45 -1.77
N VAL A 150 -15.94 -10.25 -0.60
CA VAL A 150 -17.39 -10.46 -0.36
C VAL A 150 -18.27 -9.39 -0.99
N ILE A 151 -17.70 -8.25 -1.39
CA ILE A 151 -18.43 -7.12 -2.00
C ILE A 151 -19.15 -7.50 -3.29
N PRO A 152 -20.19 -6.76 -3.70
CA PRO A 152 -20.79 -6.89 -5.04
C PRO A 152 -19.75 -6.69 -6.16
N ALA A 153 -20.14 -6.84 -7.42
CA ALA A 153 -19.28 -6.50 -8.54
C ALA A 153 -18.82 -5.04 -8.40
N PRO A 154 -17.50 -4.76 -8.29
CA PRO A 154 -17.00 -3.40 -8.19
C PRO A 154 -17.21 -2.67 -9.51
N GLU A 155 -17.27 -1.33 -9.49
CA GLU A 155 -17.31 -0.54 -10.73
C GLU A 155 -16.01 -0.68 -11.54
N ALA A 156 -14.87 -0.73 -10.82
CA ALA A 156 -13.59 -1.09 -11.40
C ALA A 156 -12.84 -2.06 -10.49
N ALA A 157 -12.20 -3.07 -11.08
CA ALA A 157 -11.28 -3.99 -10.43
C ALA A 157 -9.87 -3.73 -10.98
N VAL A 158 -8.94 -3.41 -10.09
CA VAL A 158 -7.58 -2.97 -10.44
C VAL A 158 -6.57 -4.00 -9.97
N ILE A 159 -5.72 -4.45 -10.88
CA ILE A 159 -4.59 -5.33 -10.58
C ILE A 159 -3.32 -4.53 -10.79
N THR A 160 -2.65 -4.15 -9.69
CA THR A 160 -1.38 -3.42 -9.72
C THR A 160 -0.21 -4.35 -10.06
N ASN A 161 1.03 -3.93 -9.83
CA ASN A 161 2.20 -4.76 -10.11
C ASN A 161 2.14 -6.11 -9.38
N ILE A 162 2.42 -7.20 -10.12
CA ILE A 162 2.54 -8.56 -9.60
C ILE A 162 4.02 -8.95 -9.53
N GLY A 163 4.43 -9.43 -8.39
CA GLY A 163 5.75 -9.98 -8.10
C GLY A 163 5.64 -11.24 -7.24
N LEU A 164 6.76 -11.95 -7.10
CA LEU A 164 6.83 -13.11 -6.23
C LEU A 164 6.74 -12.65 -4.76
N GLU A 165 5.60 -12.92 -4.15
CA GLU A 165 5.33 -12.66 -2.73
C GLU A 165 4.37 -13.72 -2.19
N HIS A 166 4.42 -13.98 -0.89
CA HIS A 166 3.53 -14.95 -0.24
C HIS A 166 3.45 -16.29 -0.99
N THR A 167 4.57 -16.75 -1.53
CA THR A 167 4.63 -17.91 -2.44
C THR A 167 4.13 -19.20 -1.82
N ALA A 168 4.22 -19.34 -0.50
CA ALA A 168 3.67 -20.47 0.24
C ALA A 168 2.12 -20.54 0.20
N ILE A 169 1.45 -19.40 -0.06
CA ILE A 169 -0.01 -19.29 -0.06
C ILE A 169 -0.55 -19.10 -1.48
N LEU A 170 0.08 -18.21 -2.25
CA LEU A 170 -0.43 -17.77 -3.57
C LEU A 170 0.14 -18.56 -4.74
N GLY A 171 1.14 -19.43 -4.48
CA GLY A 171 1.85 -20.18 -5.51
C GLY A 171 3.20 -19.57 -5.86
N SER A 172 4.06 -20.38 -6.48
CA SER A 172 5.49 -20.08 -6.71
C SER A 172 5.78 -19.44 -8.08
N THR A 173 4.76 -19.10 -8.87
CA THR A 173 4.91 -18.49 -10.20
C THR A 173 4.07 -17.21 -10.33
N LEU A 174 4.51 -16.29 -11.20
CA LEU A 174 3.75 -15.07 -11.48
C LEU A 174 2.36 -15.39 -12.04
N ALA A 175 2.21 -16.44 -12.85
CA ALA A 175 0.92 -16.88 -13.36
C ALA A 175 -0.03 -17.34 -12.25
N ALA A 176 0.46 -18.13 -11.28
CA ALA A 176 -0.36 -18.57 -10.15
C ALA A 176 -0.83 -17.39 -9.29
N ILE A 177 0.08 -16.47 -8.97
CA ILE A 177 -0.22 -15.25 -8.20
C ILE A 177 -1.21 -14.37 -8.97
N ALA A 178 -1.03 -14.22 -10.29
CA ALA A 178 -1.96 -13.48 -11.15
C ALA A 178 -3.37 -14.10 -11.16
N ALA A 179 -3.45 -15.43 -11.20
CA ALA A 179 -4.74 -16.14 -11.17
C ALA A 179 -5.48 -15.92 -9.83
N GLU A 180 -4.80 -16.03 -8.68
CA GLU A 180 -5.38 -15.75 -7.36
C GLU A 180 -5.86 -14.29 -7.26
N LYS A 181 -5.06 -13.35 -7.74
CA LYS A 181 -5.41 -11.93 -7.72
C LYS A 181 -6.57 -11.61 -8.68
N SER A 182 -6.64 -12.29 -9.83
CA SER A 182 -7.76 -12.17 -10.77
C SER A 182 -9.11 -12.62 -10.20
N GLY A 183 -9.12 -13.24 -9.02
CA GLY A 183 -10.35 -13.60 -8.30
C GLY A 183 -11.22 -12.41 -7.89
N ILE A 184 -10.70 -11.17 -7.91
CA ILE A 184 -11.51 -9.96 -7.67
C ILE A 184 -12.33 -9.51 -8.90
N LEU A 185 -12.04 -10.08 -10.08
CA LEU A 185 -12.73 -9.77 -11.33
C LEU A 185 -14.11 -10.42 -11.33
N LYS A 186 -15.17 -9.61 -11.38
CA LYS A 186 -16.57 -10.04 -11.35
C LYS A 186 -17.32 -9.52 -12.57
N PRO A 187 -18.26 -10.32 -13.16
CA PRO A 187 -19.08 -9.84 -14.27
C PRO A 187 -19.76 -8.50 -13.94
N GLY A 188 -19.74 -7.57 -14.89
CA GLY A 188 -20.25 -6.20 -14.73
C GLY A 188 -19.23 -5.16 -14.26
N CYS A 189 -18.03 -5.56 -13.79
CA CYS A 189 -16.96 -4.61 -13.52
C CYS A 189 -16.18 -4.24 -14.79
N ARG A 190 -15.30 -3.23 -14.69
CA ARG A 190 -14.23 -2.96 -15.64
C ARG A 190 -12.89 -3.31 -15.01
N ALA A 191 -12.05 -4.03 -15.74
CA ALA A 191 -10.73 -4.42 -15.28
C ALA A 191 -9.67 -3.43 -15.74
N VAL A 192 -8.75 -3.07 -14.83
CA VAL A 192 -7.54 -2.31 -15.14
C VAL A 192 -6.34 -3.10 -14.66
N LEU A 193 -5.39 -3.36 -15.57
CA LEU A 193 -4.17 -4.06 -15.27
C LEU A 193 -2.96 -3.12 -15.43
N TYR A 194 -2.16 -2.99 -14.40
CA TYR A 194 -0.83 -2.38 -14.48
C TYR A 194 0.02 -3.10 -15.56
N GLY A 195 0.57 -2.35 -16.50
CA GLY A 195 1.38 -2.89 -17.60
C GLY A 195 2.66 -3.54 -17.09
N GLN A 196 2.80 -4.84 -17.30
CA GLN A 196 3.90 -5.65 -16.79
C GLN A 196 4.22 -6.83 -17.74
N SER A 197 4.73 -7.97 -17.21
CA SER A 197 5.13 -9.10 -18.04
C SER A 197 3.97 -9.68 -18.85
N ARG A 198 4.30 -10.23 -20.03
CA ARG A 198 3.34 -10.89 -20.93
C ARG A 198 2.61 -12.04 -20.23
N GLU A 199 3.34 -12.85 -19.43
CA GLU A 199 2.77 -13.97 -18.69
C GLU A 199 1.59 -13.54 -17.81
N VAL A 200 1.76 -12.46 -17.04
CA VAL A 200 0.69 -11.91 -16.18
C VAL A 200 -0.46 -11.38 -17.04
N GLY A 201 -0.15 -10.64 -18.10
CA GLY A 201 -1.14 -10.09 -19.03
C GLY A 201 -2.04 -11.16 -19.64
N GLU A 202 -1.48 -12.28 -20.09
CA GLU A 202 -2.21 -13.40 -20.68
C GLU A 202 -3.16 -14.07 -19.68
N VAL A 203 -2.73 -14.24 -18.41
CA VAL A 203 -3.60 -14.80 -17.34
C VAL A 203 -4.79 -13.89 -17.09
N VAL A 204 -4.57 -12.60 -16.88
CA VAL A 204 -5.64 -11.64 -16.58
C VAL A 204 -6.58 -11.48 -17.77
N ALA A 205 -6.05 -11.39 -19.00
CA ALA A 205 -6.84 -11.27 -20.22
C ALA A 205 -7.77 -12.49 -20.42
N ARG A 206 -7.27 -13.71 -20.17
CA ARG A 206 -8.08 -14.92 -20.23
C ARG A 206 -9.25 -14.88 -19.25
N VAL A 207 -8.99 -14.53 -17.98
CA VAL A 207 -10.04 -14.41 -16.95
C VAL A 207 -11.09 -13.35 -17.32
N CYS A 208 -10.63 -12.21 -17.88
CA CYS A 208 -11.53 -11.17 -18.37
C CYS A 208 -12.39 -11.64 -19.54
N ALA A 209 -11.80 -12.36 -20.49
CA ALA A 209 -12.54 -12.92 -21.65
C ALA A 209 -13.59 -13.94 -21.21
N GLU A 210 -13.23 -14.86 -20.30
CA GLU A 210 -14.15 -15.87 -19.75
C GLU A 210 -15.36 -15.26 -19.03
N LYS A 211 -15.17 -14.07 -18.43
CA LYS A 211 -16.21 -13.35 -17.65
C LYS A 211 -16.83 -12.17 -18.39
N GLU A 212 -16.46 -11.97 -19.65
CA GLU A 212 -16.93 -10.85 -20.50
C GLU A 212 -16.66 -9.47 -19.87
N ILE A 213 -15.49 -9.32 -19.21
CA ILE A 213 -15.07 -8.09 -18.53
C ILE A 213 -14.18 -7.26 -19.47
N PRO A 214 -14.55 -6.00 -19.75
CA PRO A 214 -13.66 -5.09 -20.48
C PRO A 214 -12.36 -4.87 -19.72
N LEU A 215 -11.21 -5.13 -20.38
CA LEU A 215 -9.87 -4.99 -19.81
C LEU A 215 -9.13 -3.80 -20.44
N THR A 216 -8.60 -2.92 -19.60
CA THR A 216 -7.61 -1.91 -19.98
C THR A 216 -6.25 -2.30 -19.40
N VAL A 217 -5.22 -2.39 -20.26
CA VAL A 217 -3.85 -2.57 -19.81
C VAL A 217 -3.13 -1.24 -19.90
N THR A 218 -2.52 -0.82 -18.79
CA THR A 218 -1.75 0.42 -18.70
C THR A 218 -0.52 0.36 -19.62
N ASP A 219 -0.37 1.33 -20.48
CA ASP A 219 0.71 1.39 -21.49
C ASP A 219 1.73 2.47 -21.12
N ALA A 220 2.89 2.04 -20.64
CA ALA A 220 3.99 2.94 -20.23
C ALA A 220 4.58 3.75 -21.40
N SER A 221 4.40 3.30 -22.65
CA SER A 221 4.87 4.06 -23.83
C SER A 221 4.09 5.36 -24.07
N GLN A 222 2.92 5.49 -23.46
CA GLN A 222 2.06 6.66 -23.54
C GLN A 222 2.39 7.73 -22.47
N LEU A 223 3.38 7.48 -21.60
CA LEU A 223 3.84 8.43 -20.59
C LEU A 223 4.99 9.27 -21.15
N THR A 224 4.93 10.58 -20.94
CA THR A 224 6.04 11.50 -21.13
C THR A 224 6.38 12.16 -19.80
N LEU A 225 7.55 11.88 -19.26
CA LEU A 225 8.08 12.55 -18.07
C LEU A 225 8.61 13.93 -18.48
N LEU A 226 8.10 14.98 -17.87
CA LEU A 226 8.49 16.36 -18.13
C LEU A 226 9.56 16.84 -17.14
N SER A 227 9.44 16.49 -15.88
CA SER A 227 10.44 16.75 -14.84
C SER A 227 10.25 15.80 -13.66
N SER A 228 11.35 15.49 -12.98
CA SER A 228 11.39 14.70 -11.75
C SER A 228 12.38 15.31 -10.78
N GLY A 229 12.04 15.32 -9.49
CA GLY A 229 12.90 15.84 -8.40
C GLY A 229 12.22 15.65 -7.04
N LEU A 230 12.84 16.17 -6.01
CA LEU A 230 12.38 16.03 -4.62
C LEU A 230 11.06 16.77 -4.31
N ASP A 231 10.60 17.63 -5.21
CA ASP A 231 9.31 18.33 -5.08
C ASP A 231 8.17 17.63 -5.84
N GLY A 232 8.47 16.47 -6.41
CA GLY A 232 7.52 15.66 -7.17
C GLY A 232 7.89 15.49 -8.64
N GLN A 233 6.96 14.98 -9.40
CA GLN A 233 7.13 14.58 -10.80
C GLN A 233 6.03 15.25 -11.66
N ARG A 234 6.42 15.81 -12.81
CA ARG A 234 5.47 16.35 -13.81
C ARG A 234 5.51 15.47 -15.03
N PHE A 235 4.35 15.09 -15.51
CA PHE A 235 4.23 14.15 -16.64
C PHE A 235 2.95 14.39 -17.43
N THR A 236 2.88 13.81 -18.63
CA THR A 236 1.64 13.65 -19.41
C THR A 236 1.40 12.16 -19.65
N TYR A 237 0.15 11.77 -19.83
CA TYR A 237 -0.23 10.41 -20.15
C TYR A 237 -1.38 10.41 -21.15
N ARG A 238 -1.28 9.63 -22.25
CA ARG A 238 -2.28 9.56 -23.32
C ARG A 238 -2.72 10.93 -23.85
N GLY A 239 -1.77 11.87 -23.97
CA GLY A 239 -2.06 13.22 -24.46
C GLY A 239 -2.80 14.13 -23.46
N SER A 240 -2.84 13.79 -22.17
CA SER A 240 -3.36 14.67 -21.14
C SER A 240 -2.59 15.99 -21.04
N ALA A 241 -3.20 17.03 -20.48
CA ALA A 241 -2.45 18.17 -19.99
C ALA A 241 -1.39 17.73 -18.94
N PRO A 242 -0.32 18.54 -18.70
CA PRO A 242 0.67 18.22 -17.69
C PRO A 242 0.06 18.03 -16.30
N LEU A 243 0.35 16.90 -15.68
CA LEU A 243 -0.07 16.51 -14.34
C LEU A 243 1.11 16.61 -13.37
N LEU A 244 0.82 16.95 -12.11
CA LEU A 244 1.77 16.94 -11.00
C LEU A 244 1.46 15.77 -10.09
N LEU A 245 2.48 14.98 -9.75
CA LEU A 245 2.45 13.93 -8.75
C LEU A 245 3.50 14.22 -7.68
N PRO A 246 3.13 14.52 -6.43
CA PRO A 246 4.11 14.76 -5.36
C PRO A 246 4.77 13.50 -4.82
N LEU A 247 4.24 12.31 -5.13
CA LEU A 247 4.85 11.04 -4.75
C LEU A 247 6.10 10.78 -5.61
N LEU A 248 7.20 10.43 -4.97
CA LEU A 248 8.50 10.26 -5.62
C LEU A 248 8.69 8.82 -6.14
N GLY A 249 9.59 8.67 -7.12
CA GLY A 249 9.97 7.40 -7.71
C GLY A 249 9.19 7.04 -8.97
N ASP A 250 9.90 6.47 -9.95
CA ASP A 250 9.32 6.13 -11.26
C ASP A 250 8.16 5.13 -11.19
N TYR A 251 8.19 4.23 -10.19
CA TYR A 251 7.10 3.29 -9.95
C TYR A 251 5.79 4.01 -9.57
N GLN A 252 5.86 5.20 -8.96
CA GLN A 252 4.66 6.00 -8.65
C GLN A 252 4.03 6.60 -9.91
N LEU A 253 4.82 6.94 -10.93
CA LEU A 253 4.28 7.33 -12.23
C LEU A 253 3.45 6.20 -12.86
N ARG A 254 3.95 4.97 -12.78
CA ARG A 254 3.21 3.80 -13.29
C ARG A 254 1.95 3.52 -12.48
N ASN A 255 1.98 3.71 -11.15
CA ASN A 255 0.78 3.64 -10.32
C ASN A 255 -0.21 4.75 -10.70
N ALA A 256 0.28 5.99 -10.96
CA ALA A 256 -0.56 7.10 -11.41
C ALA A 256 -1.21 6.84 -12.78
N MET A 257 -0.49 6.24 -13.74
CA MET A 257 -1.09 5.80 -15.00
C MET A 257 -2.23 4.80 -14.77
N THR A 258 -2.03 3.84 -13.86
CA THR A 258 -3.07 2.86 -13.50
C THR A 258 -4.30 3.55 -12.88
N VAL A 259 -4.08 4.62 -12.08
CA VAL A 259 -5.16 5.48 -11.58
C VAL A 259 -5.89 6.18 -12.71
N LEU A 260 -5.17 6.76 -13.68
CA LEU A 260 -5.78 7.44 -14.83
C LEU A 260 -6.63 6.49 -15.68
N ASP A 261 -6.14 5.29 -15.98
CA ASP A 261 -6.91 4.26 -16.67
C ASP A 261 -8.13 3.79 -15.84
N THR A 262 -8.01 3.77 -14.50
CA THR A 262 -9.14 3.46 -13.61
C THR A 262 -10.19 4.58 -13.61
N VAL A 263 -9.76 5.84 -13.67
CA VAL A 263 -10.68 6.98 -13.85
C VAL A 263 -11.46 6.85 -15.15
N ASP A 264 -10.81 6.46 -16.25
CA ASP A 264 -11.49 6.26 -17.53
C ASP A 264 -12.46 5.07 -17.47
N ALA A 265 -12.11 4.00 -16.76
CA ALA A 265 -13.02 2.88 -16.49
C ALA A 265 -14.26 3.34 -15.69
N LEU A 266 -14.08 4.18 -14.67
CA LEU A 266 -15.18 4.74 -13.88
C LEU A 266 -16.05 5.70 -14.68
N ARG A 267 -15.46 6.53 -15.55
CA ARG A 267 -16.19 7.39 -16.50
C ARG A 267 -17.08 6.56 -17.41
N ALA A 268 -16.57 5.45 -17.90
CA ALA A 268 -17.34 4.51 -18.73
C ALA A 268 -18.44 3.77 -17.95
N GLN A 269 -18.41 3.78 -16.62
CA GLN A 269 -19.50 3.33 -15.72
C GLN A 269 -20.45 4.50 -15.35
N GLY A 270 -20.31 5.67 -15.97
CA GLY A 270 -21.18 6.83 -15.76
C GLY A 270 -20.73 7.80 -14.66
N ARG A 271 -19.52 7.64 -14.10
CA ARG A 271 -19.01 8.56 -13.08
C ARG A 271 -18.52 9.86 -13.71
N ASN A 272 -18.93 11.00 -13.13
CA ASN A 272 -18.50 12.31 -13.59
C ASN A 272 -17.19 12.70 -12.86
N ILE A 273 -16.05 12.53 -13.51
CA ILE A 273 -14.73 12.87 -12.99
C ILE A 273 -14.05 13.78 -14.02
N SER A 274 -14.00 15.09 -13.76
CA SER A 274 -13.42 16.05 -14.71
C SER A 274 -11.89 15.93 -14.79
N ALA A 275 -11.28 16.45 -15.86
CA ALA A 275 -9.83 16.52 -15.99
C ALA A 275 -9.20 17.41 -14.89
N ASP A 276 -9.89 18.48 -14.49
CA ASP A 276 -9.48 19.34 -13.38
C ASP A 276 -9.48 18.59 -12.03
N ALA A 277 -10.50 17.77 -11.76
CA ALA A 277 -10.55 16.94 -10.56
C ALA A 277 -9.39 15.93 -10.53
N VAL A 278 -9.06 15.33 -11.67
CA VAL A 278 -7.89 14.43 -11.80
C VAL A 278 -6.60 15.18 -11.47
N ALA A 279 -6.38 16.36 -12.07
CA ALA A 279 -5.17 17.14 -11.85
C ALA A 279 -5.05 17.58 -10.38
N ARG A 280 -6.12 18.10 -9.77
CA ARG A 280 -6.13 18.50 -8.35
C ARG A 280 -5.94 17.30 -7.41
N GLY A 281 -6.63 16.19 -7.69
CA GLY A 281 -6.54 15.00 -6.86
C GLY A 281 -5.16 14.36 -6.88
N LEU A 282 -4.52 14.24 -8.04
CA LEU A 282 -3.14 13.74 -8.11
C LEU A 282 -2.15 14.68 -7.42
N ALA A 283 -2.28 15.99 -7.61
CA ALA A 283 -1.41 16.99 -6.96
C ALA A 283 -1.61 17.03 -5.43
N ALA A 284 -2.78 16.67 -4.94
CA ALA A 284 -3.08 16.59 -3.50
C ALA A 284 -2.75 15.21 -2.89
N ALA A 285 -2.45 14.19 -3.70
CA ALA A 285 -2.22 12.84 -3.22
C ALA A 285 -1.05 12.77 -2.22
N ARG A 286 -1.28 12.07 -1.11
CA ARG A 286 -0.27 11.81 -0.07
C ARG A 286 -0.32 10.33 0.29
N TRP A 287 0.85 9.73 0.41
CA TRP A 287 0.95 8.35 0.87
C TRP A 287 2.22 8.18 1.71
N PRO A 288 2.12 8.40 3.02
CA PRO A 288 3.26 8.36 3.92
C PRO A 288 4.05 7.05 3.84
N GLY A 289 5.37 7.12 4.07
CA GLY A 289 6.25 5.96 4.09
C GLY A 289 6.48 5.31 2.72
N ARG A 290 6.29 6.03 1.61
CA ARG A 290 6.63 5.57 0.27
C ARG A 290 7.49 6.61 -0.44
N LEU A 291 8.81 6.44 -0.34
CA LEU A 291 9.84 7.37 -0.80
C LEU A 291 9.50 8.81 -0.38
N GLU A 292 9.12 8.97 0.88
CA GLU A 292 8.63 10.22 1.45
C GLU A 292 9.78 11.09 1.93
N LEU A 293 9.94 12.27 1.35
CA LEU A 293 10.88 13.28 1.85
C LEU A 293 10.25 14.00 3.04
N VAL A 294 10.78 13.79 4.25
CA VAL A 294 10.24 14.35 5.50
C VAL A 294 11.06 15.50 6.07
N ARG A 295 12.28 15.66 5.61
CA ARG A 295 13.20 16.72 6.04
C ARG A 295 14.15 17.09 4.92
N ARG A 296 14.59 18.36 4.91
CA ARG A 296 15.69 18.85 4.06
C ARG A 296 16.86 19.34 4.92
N ARG A 297 18.08 19.16 4.40
CA ARG A 297 19.37 19.62 4.96
C ARG A 297 19.71 19.04 6.34
N PRO A 298 20.14 17.78 6.42
CA PRO A 298 20.22 16.81 5.31
C PRO A 298 18.83 16.32 4.89
N ASP A 299 18.72 15.85 3.64
CA ASP A 299 17.49 15.22 3.18
C ASP A 299 17.27 13.94 3.98
N LEU A 300 16.04 13.74 4.48
CA LEU A 300 15.62 12.51 5.14
C LEU A 300 14.45 11.92 4.36
N ILE A 301 14.67 10.75 3.78
CA ILE A 301 13.69 9.99 3.03
C ILE A 301 13.28 8.76 3.83
N ILE A 302 11.99 8.44 3.81
CA ILE A 302 11.42 7.28 4.48
C ILE A 302 10.72 6.39 3.45
N ASP A 303 11.01 5.08 3.45
CA ASP A 303 10.36 4.10 2.59
C ASP A 303 10.07 2.78 3.31
N GLY A 304 8.83 2.28 3.21
CA GLY A 304 8.37 1.04 3.83
C GLY A 304 8.50 -0.20 2.93
N GLY A 305 9.30 -0.14 1.87
CA GLY A 305 9.60 -1.29 1.01
C GLY A 305 10.24 -2.41 1.82
N HIS A 306 9.78 -3.66 1.61
CA HIS A 306 10.16 -4.80 2.44
C HIS A 306 10.26 -6.12 1.64
N ASN A 307 10.50 -6.03 0.34
CA ASN A 307 10.80 -7.16 -0.53
C ASN A 307 11.86 -6.75 -1.58
N PRO A 308 12.52 -7.71 -2.26
CA PRO A 308 13.58 -7.43 -3.22
C PRO A 308 13.15 -6.50 -4.36
N GLN A 309 11.94 -6.67 -4.89
CA GLN A 309 11.42 -5.81 -5.96
C GLN A 309 11.24 -4.35 -5.50
N CYS A 310 10.79 -4.14 -4.26
CA CYS A 310 10.73 -2.81 -3.67
C CYS A 310 12.13 -2.21 -3.47
N ALA A 311 13.11 -3.01 -3.03
CA ALA A 311 14.49 -2.57 -2.86
C ALA A 311 15.13 -2.12 -4.19
N GLN A 312 14.89 -2.86 -5.28
CA GLN A 312 15.32 -2.49 -6.63
C GLN A 312 14.69 -1.16 -7.07
N ALA A 313 13.38 -1.00 -6.87
CA ALA A 313 12.67 0.22 -7.23
C ALA A 313 13.15 1.43 -6.40
N LEU A 314 13.41 1.23 -5.09
CA LEU A 314 14.01 2.23 -4.21
C LEU A 314 15.39 2.64 -4.70
N ALA A 315 16.29 1.67 -4.93
CA ALA A 315 17.65 1.94 -5.39
C ALA A 315 17.66 2.69 -6.73
N ALA A 316 16.81 2.30 -7.68
CA ALA A 316 16.67 3.00 -8.96
C ALA A 316 16.19 4.45 -8.78
N SER A 317 15.18 4.66 -7.92
CA SER A 317 14.64 5.99 -7.62
C SER A 317 15.66 6.89 -6.93
N LEU A 318 16.43 6.36 -5.97
CA LEU A 318 17.50 7.11 -5.30
C LEU A 318 18.62 7.50 -6.26
N ARG A 319 19.00 6.61 -7.20
CA ARG A 319 19.95 6.98 -8.28
C ARG A 319 19.41 8.11 -9.15
N GLY A 320 18.13 8.05 -9.51
CA GLY A 320 17.49 9.12 -10.27
C GLY A 320 17.47 10.46 -9.56
N LEU A 321 17.28 10.48 -8.24
CA LEU A 321 17.18 11.70 -7.42
C LEU A 321 18.56 12.27 -7.03
N TYR A 322 19.56 11.42 -6.76
CA TYR A 322 20.84 11.82 -6.18
C TYR A 322 22.05 11.54 -7.08
N GLY A 323 21.85 10.89 -8.23
CA GLY A 323 22.95 10.54 -9.16
C GLY A 323 23.97 9.60 -8.51
N GLU A 324 25.25 9.94 -8.62
CA GLU A 324 26.38 9.16 -8.07
C GLU A 324 26.65 9.43 -6.60
N LYS A 325 25.87 10.30 -5.95
CA LYS A 325 26.04 10.64 -4.55
C LYS A 325 25.77 9.43 -3.66
N LYS A 326 26.67 9.17 -2.71
CA LYS A 326 26.50 8.12 -1.71
C LYS A 326 25.62 8.60 -0.58
N LEU A 327 24.70 7.75 -0.14
CA LEU A 327 23.72 8.04 0.90
C LEU A 327 24.07 7.33 2.21
N ILE A 328 23.55 7.84 3.31
CA ILE A 328 23.51 7.14 4.59
C ILE A 328 22.18 6.40 4.65
N PHE A 329 22.23 5.11 4.98
CA PHE A 329 21.00 4.33 5.16
C PHE A 329 20.76 4.03 6.63
N LEU A 330 19.49 4.11 7.06
CA LEU A 330 19.00 3.56 8.31
C LEU A 330 18.12 2.36 7.95
N ILE A 331 18.51 1.14 8.37
CA ILE A 331 17.87 -0.08 7.90
C ILE A 331 17.39 -0.95 9.07
N GLY A 332 16.10 -1.26 9.07
CA GLY A 332 15.50 -2.27 9.93
C GLY A 332 14.66 -3.25 9.12
N VAL A 333 14.99 -4.54 9.15
CA VAL A 333 14.34 -5.59 8.34
C VAL A 333 13.78 -6.71 9.20
N LEU A 334 12.87 -7.50 8.63
CA LEU A 334 12.34 -8.70 9.26
C LEU A 334 13.15 -9.93 8.83
N ALA A 335 13.38 -10.87 9.76
CA ALA A 335 14.20 -12.05 9.55
C ALA A 335 13.59 -13.06 8.56
N ASP A 336 12.26 -13.07 8.43
CA ASP A 336 11.50 -13.93 7.52
C ASP A 336 11.47 -13.43 6.06
N LYS A 337 12.10 -12.30 5.78
CA LYS A 337 12.22 -11.72 4.43
C LYS A 337 13.56 -12.06 3.80
N ASP A 338 13.64 -11.96 2.49
CA ASP A 338 14.92 -12.05 1.75
C ASP A 338 15.70 -10.73 1.92
N TRP A 339 16.09 -10.46 3.17
CA TRP A 339 16.73 -9.23 3.56
C TRP A 339 18.12 -9.06 2.93
N GLN A 340 18.82 -10.16 2.64
CA GLN A 340 20.14 -10.09 1.98
C GLN A 340 20.05 -9.55 0.58
N SER A 341 19.13 -10.08 -0.22
CA SER A 341 18.84 -9.53 -1.56
C SER A 341 18.37 -8.07 -1.48
N MET A 342 17.50 -7.75 -0.52
CA MET A 342 17.02 -6.39 -0.31
C MET A 342 18.15 -5.41 -0.01
N VAL A 343 18.97 -5.69 1.01
CA VAL A 343 20.06 -4.79 1.42
C VAL A 343 21.14 -4.74 0.35
N GLY A 344 21.41 -5.84 -0.35
CA GLY A 344 22.33 -5.91 -1.46
C GLY A 344 22.07 -4.88 -2.57
N GLU A 345 20.80 -4.55 -2.84
CA GLU A 345 20.42 -3.55 -3.86
C GLU A 345 20.87 -2.12 -3.51
N VAL A 346 20.97 -1.79 -2.23
CA VAL A 346 21.35 -0.44 -1.78
C VAL A 346 22.81 -0.29 -1.41
N LEU A 347 23.55 -1.40 -1.20
CA LEU A 347 24.99 -1.35 -0.88
C LEU A 347 25.81 -0.48 -1.86
N PRO A 348 25.59 -0.56 -3.20
CA PRO A 348 26.31 0.29 -4.14
C PRO A 348 26.08 1.78 -3.97
N LEU A 349 25.00 2.18 -3.30
CA LEU A 349 24.63 3.58 -3.04
C LEU A 349 25.09 4.03 -1.65
N ALA A 350 25.49 3.13 -0.78
CA ALA A 350 25.76 3.43 0.61
C ALA A 350 27.14 4.09 0.82
N LYS A 351 27.14 5.19 1.59
CA LYS A 351 28.30 5.78 2.26
C LYS A 351 28.53 5.08 3.61
N ALA A 352 27.44 4.86 4.34
CA ALA A 352 27.40 4.14 5.61
C ALA A 352 25.99 3.60 5.84
N ILE A 353 25.86 2.58 6.68
CA ILE A 353 24.58 1.99 7.06
C ILE A 353 24.47 1.96 8.59
N VAL A 354 23.39 2.50 9.11
CA VAL A 354 22.98 2.37 10.51
C VAL A 354 21.89 1.30 10.56
N THR A 355 22.10 0.24 11.33
CA THR A 355 21.12 -0.83 11.46
C THR A 355 20.34 -0.71 12.77
N VAL A 356 19.06 -1.09 12.73
CA VAL A 356 18.18 -1.04 13.89
C VAL A 356 17.26 -2.25 13.89
N ARG A 357 16.82 -2.66 15.08
CA ARG A 357 15.81 -3.69 15.26
C ARG A 357 14.42 -3.06 15.25
N PRO A 358 13.56 -3.39 14.25
CA PRO A 358 12.15 -2.97 14.27
C PRO A 358 11.40 -3.53 15.49
N GLU A 359 10.38 -2.85 15.97
CA GLU A 359 9.51 -3.34 17.04
C GLU A 359 8.61 -4.47 16.53
N SER A 360 9.18 -5.66 16.43
CA SER A 360 8.52 -6.87 15.94
C SER A 360 9.27 -8.10 16.44
N GLU A 361 8.55 -9.15 16.86
CA GLU A 361 9.13 -10.45 17.19
C GLU A 361 9.88 -11.09 16.02
N ARG A 362 9.50 -10.74 14.79
CA ARG A 362 10.13 -11.21 13.54
C ARG A 362 11.33 -10.38 13.11
N ALA A 363 11.74 -9.39 13.89
CA ALA A 363 12.83 -8.51 13.52
C ALA A 363 14.16 -9.26 13.37
N LYS A 364 14.96 -8.89 12.37
CA LYS A 364 16.36 -9.31 12.26
C LYS A 364 17.17 -8.58 13.31
N ASP A 365 18.09 -9.31 13.96
CA ASP A 365 19.03 -8.72 14.92
C ASP A 365 19.90 -7.65 14.23
N GLU A 366 19.96 -6.48 14.83
CA GLU A 366 20.65 -5.30 14.28
C GLU A 366 22.16 -5.48 14.23
N ASN A 367 22.76 -6.24 15.17
CA ASN A 367 24.20 -6.50 15.21
C ASN A 367 24.62 -7.50 14.13
N GLU A 368 23.83 -8.54 13.91
CA GLU A 368 24.05 -9.49 12.83
C GLU A 368 23.91 -8.81 11.46
N LEU A 369 22.92 -7.94 11.31
CA LEU A 369 22.74 -7.17 10.09
C LEU A 369 23.92 -6.25 9.82
N ALA A 370 24.40 -5.49 10.84
CA ALA A 370 25.57 -4.64 10.74
C ALA A 370 26.83 -5.42 10.41
N ALA A 371 27.02 -6.61 11.04
CA ALA A 371 28.14 -7.48 10.77
C ALA A 371 28.17 -7.97 9.31
N TRP A 372 26.99 -8.36 8.79
CA TRP A 372 26.87 -8.77 7.40
C TRP A 372 27.17 -7.61 6.44
N VAL A 373 26.67 -6.40 6.70
CA VAL A 373 26.95 -5.21 5.88
C VAL A 373 28.44 -4.90 5.86
N ARG A 374 29.13 -4.94 7.03
CA ARG A 374 30.58 -4.72 7.10
C ARG A 374 31.36 -5.75 6.29
N ALA A 375 30.89 -7.02 6.28
CA ALA A 375 31.50 -8.08 5.47
C ALA A 375 31.36 -7.81 3.95
N GLN A 376 30.38 -6.99 3.53
CA GLN A 376 30.24 -6.53 2.15
C GLN A 376 31.09 -5.27 1.85
N GLY A 377 31.90 -4.80 2.79
CA GLY A 377 32.83 -3.65 2.58
C GLY A 377 32.21 -2.28 2.83
N VAL A 378 30.99 -2.18 3.38
CA VAL A 378 30.34 -0.91 3.73
C VAL A 378 30.42 -0.67 5.23
N PRO A 379 30.84 0.54 5.70
CA PRO A 379 30.81 0.90 7.12
C PRO A 379 29.38 0.74 7.69
N ALA A 380 29.27 0.06 8.84
CA ALA A 380 27.98 -0.11 9.49
C ALA A 380 28.09 -0.12 11.01
N GLU A 381 27.10 0.46 11.68
CA GLU A 381 26.91 0.44 13.13
C GLU A 381 25.50 0.02 13.50
N ALA A 382 25.33 -0.61 14.66
CA ALA A 382 24.05 -1.12 15.14
C ALA A 382 23.54 -0.30 16.33
N HIS A 383 22.25 -0.01 16.34
CA HIS A 383 21.56 0.70 17.41
C HIS A 383 20.34 -0.07 17.90
N ALA A 384 20.14 -0.04 19.23
CA ALA A 384 19.04 -0.78 19.86
C ALA A 384 17.66 -0.09 19.72
N SER A 385 17.63 1.21 19.40
CA SER A 385 16.40 1.99 19.25
C SER A 385 16.38 2.79 17.96
N ILE A 386 15.18 3.01 17.43
CA ILE A 386 14.99 3.77 16.17
C ILE A 386 15.42 5.23 16.36
N GLY A 387 15.17 5.85 17.53
CA GLY A 387 15.60 7.21 17.82
C GLY A 387 17.13 7.34 17.84
N GLY A 388 17.83 6.42 18.54
CA GLY A 388 19.30 6.41 18.54
C GLY A 388 19.90 6.15 17.16
N ALA A 389 19.28 5.27 16.36
CA ALA A 389 19.67 5.02 14.98
C ALA A 389 19.48 6.24 14.08
N LEU A 390 18.38 6.98 14.28
CA LEU A 390 18.12 8.24 13.56
C LEU A 390 19.17 9.30 13.90
N ASP A 391 19.46 9.51 15.18
CA ASP A 391 20.47 10.48 15.63
C ASP A 391 21.85 10.14 15.07
N ALA A 392 22.25 8.86 15.10
CA ALA A 392 23.51 8.40 14.53
C ALA A 392 23.56 8.61 13.00
N ALA A 393 22.51 8.24 12.28
CA ALA A 393 22.44 8.45 10.83
C ALA A 393 22.51 9.93 10.44
N LEU A 394 21.84 10.80 11.20
CA LEU A 394 21.90 12.26 10.99
C LEU A 394 23.25 12.86 11.38
N ALA A 395 23.95 12.33 12.39
CA ALA A 395 25.29 12.77 12.77
C ALA A 395 26.35 12.43 11.71
N LEU A 396 26.16 11.36 10.94
CA LEU A 396 27.02 10.99 9.80
C LEU A 396 26.80 11.86 8.56
N ALA A 397 25.67 12.59 8.53
CA ALA A 397 25.25 13.37 7.38
C ALA A 397 25.68 14.84 7.48
N GLY A 398 26.32 15.37 6.44
CA GLY A 398 26.46 16.82 6.25
C GLY A 398 25.16 17.43 5.70
N PRO A 399 25.06 18.78 5.67
CA PRO A 399 23.85 19.47 5.23
C PRO A 399 23.36 19.12 3.83
N GLU A 400 24.29 18.77 2.95
CA GLU A 400 24.00 18.40 1.55
C GLU A 400 23.88 16.87 1.35
N ASP A 401 24.03 16.07 2.41
CA ASP A 401 23.88 14.63 2.33
C ASP A 401 22.39 14.22 2.38
N ALA A 402 22.14 12.95 2.09
CA ALA A 402 20.83 12.35 2.20
C ALA A 402 20.87 11.08 3.06
N VAL A 403 19.88 10.95 3.93
CA VAL A 403 19.63 9.79 4.76
C VAL A 403 18.37 9.10 4.22
N CYS A 404 18.43 7.79 3.99
CA CYS A 404 17.28 6.99 3.59
C CYS A 404 16.99 5.93 4.65
N ALA A 405 15.85 6.05 5.34
CA ALA A 405 15.37 5.08 6.31
C ALA A 405 14.36 4.13 5.65
N TRP A 406 14.62 2.81 5.71
CA TRP A 406 13.79 1.83 5.00
C TRP A 406 13.94 0.39 5.53
N GLY A 407 13.17 -0.53 4.95
CA GLY A 407 13.29 -1.99 5.14
C GLY A 407 12.09 -2.64 5.83
N SER A 408 11.29 -1.88 6.57
CA SER A 408 10.07 -2.37 7.21
C SER A 408 9.08 -1.23 7.45
N LEU A 409 7.78 -1.51 7.31
CA LEU A 409 6.72 -0.56 7.70
C LEU A 409 6.72 -0.30 9.22
N TYR A 410 7.13 -1.28 10.03
CA TYR A 410 7.25 -1.08 11.49
C TYR A 410 8.28 0.00 11.81
N SER A 411 9.50 -0.11 11.26
CA SER A 411 10.54 0.93 11.47
C SER A 411 10.10 2.30 10.98
N VAL A 412 9.36 2.35 9.86
CA VAL A 412 8.84 3.61 9.30
C VAL A 412 7.81 4.24 10.22
N GLY A 413 6.89 3.46 10.80
CA GLY A 413 5.90 3.94 11.76
C GLY A 413 6.56 4.57 13.00
N GLU A 414 7.47 3.82 13.65
CA GLU A 414 8.24 4.31 14.79
C GLU A 414 9.04 5.59 14.46
N LEU A 415 9.71 5.61 13.29
CA LEU A 415 10.49 6.76 12.85
C LEU A 415 9.62 8.00 12.65
N ARG A 416 8.45 7.85 12.03
CA ARG A 416 7.50 8.96 11.88
C ARG A 416 7.03 9.50 13.23
N HIS A 417 6.82 8.61 14.20
CA HIS A 417 6.49 9.00 15.56
C HIS A 417 7.62 9.81 16.22
N CYS A 418 8.87 9.33 16.13
CA CYS A 418 10.04 10.06 16.63
C CYS A 418 10.18 11.46 16.00
N LEU A 419 9.73 11.62 14.76
CA LEU A 419 9.75 12.89 14.03
C LEU A 419 8.52 13.78 14.28
N GLY A 420 7.54 13.33 15.07
CA GLY A 420 6.30 14.05 15.32
C GLY A 420 5.39 14.18 14.08
N LEU A 421 5.44 13.21 13.18
CA LEU A 421 4.69 13.17 11.91
C LEU A 421 3.42 12.28 11.97
N CYS A 422 3.04 11.83 13.17
CA CYS A 422 1.89 10.95 13.41
C CYS A 422 0.76 11.67 14.13
#